data_0097f4910947172311f53dc0053c2321
#
_entry.id   0097f4910947172311f53dc0053c2321
#
_cell.length_a   1.000
_cell.length_b   1.000
_cell.length_c   1.000
_cell.angle_alpha   90.00
_cell.angle_beta   90.00
_cell.angle_gamma   90.00
#
_symmetry.space_group_name_H-M   'P 1'
#
loop_
_entity.id
_entity.type
_entity.pdbx_description
1 polymer ?
#
loop_
_entity_poly.entity_id
_entity_poly.type
_entity_poly.pdbx_seq_one_letter_code
_entity_poly.pdbx_strand_id
1 'polypeptide(L)'
;MSNTKDTSTEDRIKAAARKVFHQKGFAGTRTRDIAEEAGINHAMLNYYFRSKEKLFEIVMMETMGQFFKGVGVILNDESTSLEEKIERVVANYSDLLLEEPDLPTFMFNEVRANPEPFVANTPILQALEHSVLARQYAEAVAQGRITEPNLMHTVLNVISLVIFPFIAQPIFTALSRTDKEAYKALMLQRKTLIPQWIKAILFLPNRAE
;
A
#
# COMPACT_ATOMS: atom_id res chain seq x y z
N MET A 1 30.69 1.32 22.18
CA MET A 1 30.05 -0.02 22.23
C MET A 1 28.55 0.02 22.59
N SER A 2 27.95 1.21 22.76
CA SER A 2 26.51 1.40 23.13
C SER A 2 25.54 1.29 21.93
N ASN A 3 25.98 1.58 20.72
CA ASN A 3 25.09 1.83 19.58
C ASN A 3 24.45 0.56 18.96
N THR A 4 25.10 -0.60 19.00
CA THR A 4 24.58 -1.84 18.38
C THR A 4 23.47 -2.51 19.19
N LYS A 5 23.47 -2.34 20.51
CA LYS A 5 22.46 -2.93 21.41
C LYS A 5 21.16 -2.12 21.41
N ASP A 6 21.27 -0.80 21.22
CA ASP A 6 20.13 0.13 21.12
C ASP A 6 19.37 -0.05 19.79
N THR A 7 20.06 -0.13 18.67
CA THR A 7 19.45 -0.39 17.35
C THR A 7 18.68 -1.71 17.32
N SER A 8 19.25 -2.78 17.90
CA SER A 8 18.58 -4.08 18.02
C SER A 8 17.29 -4.04 18.87
N THR A 9 17.25 -3.22 19.93
CA THR A 9 16.06 -3.10 20.77
C THR A 9 14.97 -2.28 20.09
N GLU A 10 15.33 -1.18 19.45
CA GLU A 10 14.39 -0.37 18.65
C GLU A 10 13.74 -1.19 17.53
N ASP A 11 14.52 -1.95 16.77
CA ASP A 11 14.03 -2.81 15.69
C ASP A 11 13.10 -3.91 16.22
N ARG A 12 13.39 -4.48 17.39
CA ARG A 12 12.50 -5.43 18.06
C ARG A 12 11.17 -4.81 18.44
N ILE A 13 11.18 -3.58 18.96
CA ILE A 13 9.95 -2.84 19.30
C ILE A 13 9.13 -2.57 18.04
N LYS A 14 9.76 -2.11 16.95
CA LYS A 14 9.08 -1.85 15.67
C LYS A 14 8.47 -3.12 15.08
N ALA A 15 9.19 -4.24 15.11
CA ALA A 15 8.68 -5.53 14.65
C ALA A 15 7.49 -6.01 15.49
N ALA A 16 7.57 -5.90 16.82
CA ALA A 16 6.47 -6.22 17.72
C ALA A 16 5.25 -5.31 17.49
N ALA A 17 5.49 -4.00 17.34
CA ALA A 17 4.46 -3.02 17.07
C ALA A 17 3.73 -3.34 15.75
N ARG A 18 4.47 -3.63 14.67
CA ARG A 18 3.89 -4.04 13.39
C ARG A 18 2.97 -5.25 13.55
N LYS A 19 3.43 -6.29 14.23
CA LYS A 19 2.64 -7.50 14.48
C LYS A 19 1.35 -7.21 15.27
N VAL A 20 1.45 -6.40 16.34
CA VAL A 20 0.29 -6.08 17.19
C VAL A 20 -0.69 -5.16 16.45
N PHE A 21 -0.21 -4.14 15.73
CA PHE A 21 -1.05 -3.29 14.90
C PHE A 21 -1.78 -4.07 13.82
N HIS A 22 -1.10 -4.99 13.16
CA HIS A 22 -1.71 -5.87 12.16
C HIS A 22 -2.84 -6.73 12.75
N GLN A 23 -2.66 -7.27 13.97
CA GLN A 23 -3.64 -8.14 14.60
C GLN A 23 -4.86 -7.39 15.16
N LYS A 24 -4.61 -6.22 15.78
CA LYS A 24 -5.61 -5.50 16.59
C LYS A 24 -6.08 -4.18 15.98
N GLY A 25 -5.43 -3.72 14.91
CA GLY A 25 -5.58 -2.37 14.38
C GLY A 25 -5.01 -1.30 15.31
N PHE A 26 -4.92 -0.06 14.84
CA PHE A 26 -4.43 1.06 15.66
C PHE A 26 -5.30 1.28 16.91
N ALA A 27 -6.63 1.32 16.74
CA ALA A 27 -7.57 1.62 17.84
C ALA A 27 -7.56 0.54 18.93
N GLY A 28 -7.43 -0.75 18.54
CA GLY A 28 -7.43 -1.89 19.45
C GLY A 28 -6.09 -2.14 20.16
N THR A 29 -5.00 -1.54 19.69
CA THR A 29 -3.67 -1.73 20.23
C THR A 29 -3.41 -0.85 21.47
N ARG A 30 -2.86 -1.46 22.52
CA ARG A 30 -2.32 -0.76 23.70
C ARG A 30 -0.79 -0.86 23.69
N THR A 31 -0.10 0.18 24.19
CA THR A 31 1.38 0.16 24.31
C THR A 31 1.90 -0.99 25.15
N ARG A 32 1.10 -1.45 26.12
CA ARG A 32 1.43 -2.62 26.95
C ARG A 32 1.46 -3.91 26.13
N ASP A 33 0.57 -4.07 25.16
CA ASP A 33 0.56 -5.24 24.26
C ASP A 33 1.85 -5.30 23.42
N ILE A 34 2.31 -4.13 22.97
CA ILE A 34 3.56 -4.00 22.19
C ILE A 34 4.78 -4.32 23.06
N ALA A 35 4.81 -3.80 24.28
CA ALA A 35 5.92 -4.06 25.22
C ALA A 35 6.02 -5.57 25.56
N GLU A 36 4.88 -6.22 25.77
CA GLU A 36 4.79 -7.66 26.02
C GLU A 36 5.26 -8.48 24.81
N GLU A 37 4.79 -8.16 23.62
CA GLU A 37 5.22 -8.82 22.38
C GLU A 37 6.73 -8.62 22.11
N ALA A 38 7.27 -7.44 22.43
CA ALA A 38 8.69 -7.13 22.28
C ALA A 38 9.58 -7.76 23.39
N GLY A 39 8.98 -8.35 24.44
CA GLY A 39 9.71 -8.88 25.59
C GLY A 39 10.46 -7.81 26.38
N ILE A 40 9.88 -6.61 26.54
CA ILE A 40 10.43 -5.48 27.28
C ILE A 40 9.42 -4.94 28.29
N ASN A 41 9.88 -4.13 29.24
CA ASN A 41 8.95 -3.43 30.11
C ASN A 41 8.40 -2.14 29.45
N HIS A 42 7.26 -1.69 29.95
CA HIS A 42 6.58 -0.51 29.43
C HIS A 42 7.41 0.79 29.54
N ALA A 43 8.25 0.92 30.57
CA ALA A 43 9.13 2.08 30.72
C ALA A 43 10.19 2.14 29.62
N MET A 44 10.72 0.99 29.20
CA MET A 44 11.67 0.88 28.11
C MET A 44 11.01 1.22 26.76
N LEU A 45 9.77 0.79 26.52
CA LEU A 45 9.02 1.18 25.32
C LEU A 45 8.85 2.70 25.25
N ASN A 46 8.44 3.33 26.35
CA ASN A 46 8.27 4.79 26.42
C ASN A 46 9.59 5.57 26.28
N TYR A 47 10.71 4.97 26.64
CA TYR A 47 12.04 5.56 26.45
C TYR A 47 12.38 5.64 24.96
N TYR A 48 12.12 4.59 24.16
CA TYR A 48 12.39 4.58 22.73
C TYR A 48 11.33 5.33 21.93
N PHE A 49 10.06 5.15 22.29
CA PHE A 49 8.92 5.71 21.56
C PHE A 49 7.97 6.43 22.54
N ARG A 50 7.89 7.74 22.38
CA ARG A 50 7.17 8.63 23.30
C ARG A 50 5.65 8.40 23.31
N SER A 51 5.08 7.88 22.20
CA SER A 51 3.65 7.62 22.10
C SER A 51 3.37 6.46 21.13
N LYS A 52 2.17 5.87 21.26
CA LYS A 52 1.66 4.85 20.35
C LYS A 52 1.52 5.40 18.91
N GLU A 53 1.08 6.63 18.81
CA GLU A 53 0.88 7.35 17.55
C GLU A 53 2.21 7.47 16.81
N LYS A 54 3.27 7.91 17.49
CA LYS A 54 4.59 8.06 16.87
C LYS A 54 5.18 6.72 16.42
N LEU A 55 4.99 5.68 17.22
CA LEU A 55 5.42 4.33 16.86
C LEU A 55 4.64 3.79 15.65
N PHE A 56 3.33 4.05 15.62
CA PHE A 56 2.48 3.67 14.49
C PHE A 56 2.91 4.40 13.20
N GLU A 57 3.12 5.71 13.25
CA GLU A 57 3.63 6.53 12.15
C GLU A 57 4.92 5.95 11.57
N ILE A 58 5.91 5.64 12.43
CA ILE A 58 7.19 5.08 11.99
C ILE A 58 6.99 3.73 11.30
N VAL A 59 6.19 2.83 11.89
CA VAL A 59 5.92 1.50 11.32
C VAL A 59 5.21 1.62 9.97
N MET A 60 4.22 2.50 9.86
CA MET A 60 3.48 2.69 8.61
C MET A 60 4.34 3.33 7.52
N MET A 61 5.18 4.30 7.85
CA MET A 61 6.10 4.92 6.90
C MET A 61 7.16 3.93 6.40
N GLU A 62 7.68 3.06 7.26
CA GLU A 62 8.58 1.97 6.85
C GLU A 62 7.86 0.98 5.91
N THR A 63 6.62 0.62 6.23
CA THR A 63 5.80 -0.27 5.38
C THR A 63 5.57 0.35 4.00
N MET A 64 5.23 1.63 3.94
CA MET A 64 5.08 2.34 2.66
C MET A 64 6.38 2.43 1.87
N GLY A 65 7.49 2.68 2.54
CA GLY A 65 8.81 2.71 1.90
C GLY A 65 9.16 1.38 1.23
N GLN A 66 8.89 0.27 1.93
CA GLN A 66 9.08 -1.08 1.37
C GLN A 66 8.14 -1.35 0.20
N PHE A 67 6.89 -0.94 0.31
CA PHE A 67 5.90 -1.06 -0.75
C PHE A 67 6.33 -0.31 -2.02
N PHE A 68 6.69 0.97 -1.92
CA PHE A 68 7.12 1.75 -3.08
C PHE A 68 8.39 1.21 -3.72
N LYS A 69 9.32 0.68 -2.90
CA LYS A 69 10.49 -0.02 -3.43
C LYS A 69 10.10 -1.26 -4.25
N GLY A 70 9.16 -2.07 -3.75
CA GLY A 70 8.61 -3.23 -4.46
C GLY A 70 7.91 -2.83 -5.76
N VAL A 71 7.07 -1.80 -5.71
CA VAL A 71 6.42 -1.23 -6.90
C VAL A 71 7.46 -0.76 -7.92
N GLY A 72 8.50 -0.05 -7.49
CA GLY A 72 9.58 0.41 -8.38
C GLY A 72 10.24 -0.74 -9.15
N VAL A 73 10.45 -1.89 -8.52
CA VAL A 73 10.97 -3.10 -9.19
C VAL A 73 9.99 -3.58 -10.26
N ILE A 74 8.69 -3.65 -9.95
CA ILE A 74 7.66 -4.07 -10.92
C ILE A 74 7.60 -3.13 -12.11
N LEU A 75 7.60 -1.81 -11.86
CA LEU A 75 7.50 -0.80 -12.91
C LEU A 75 8.68 -0.84 -13.90
N ASN A 76 9.85 -1.25 -13.44
CA ASN A 76 11.09 -1.25 -14.23
C ASN A 76 11.53 -2.64 -14.73
N ASP A 77 10.73 -3.67 -14.56
CA ASP A 77 11.01 -5.01 -15.07
C ASP A 77 10.85 -5.06 -16.60
N GLU A 78 11.96 -5.03 -17.34
CA GLU A 78 11.97 -5.09 -18.82
C GLU A 78 11.40 -6.42 -19.37
N SER A 79 11.37 -7.48 -18.59
CA SER A 79 10.92 -8.80 -19.01
C SER A 79 9.39 -8.96 -19.03
N THR A 80 8.65 -7.99 -18.49
CA THR A 80 7.19 -8.05 -18.36
C THR A 80 6.49 -7.03 -19.26
N SER A 81 5.32 -7.42 -19.76
CA SER A 81 4.43 -6.54 -20.52
C SER A 81 3.78 -5.46 -19.64
N LEU A 82 3.17 -4.46 -20.27
CA LEU A 82 2.37 -3.44 -19.58
C LEU A 82 1.22 -4.07 -18.78
N GLU A 83 0.54 -5.04 -19.40
CA GLU A 83 -0.57 -5.78 -18.82
C GLU A 83 -0.16 -6.56 -17.56
N GLU A 84 0.97 -7.26 -17.63
CA GLU A 84 1.53 -7.98 -16.49
C GLU A 84 1.97 -7.06 -15.37
N LYS A 85 2.52 -5.88 -15.69
CA LYS A 85 2.86 -4.87 -14.68
C LYS A 85 1.62 -4.39 -13.92
N ILE A 86 0.52 -4.11 -14.62
CA ILE A 86 -0.76 -3.73 -14.01
C ILE A 86 -1.23 -4.83 -13.04
N GLU A 87 -1.21 -6.10 -13.47
CA GLU A 87 -1.58 -7.23 -12.63
C GLU A 87 -0.72 -7.33 -11.36
N ARG A 88 0.60 -7.24 -11.52
CA ARG A 88 1.56 -7.32 -10.40
C ARG A 88 1.43 -6.16 -9.43
N VAL A 89 1.21 -4.93 -9.92
CA VAL A 89 1.00 -3.75 -9.05
C VAL A 89 -0.28 -3.92 -8.25
N VAL A 90 -1.39 -4.30 -8.90
CA VAL A 90 -2.67 -4.54 -8.21
C VAL A 90 -2.54 -5.65 -7.17
N ALA A 91 -1.86 -6.75 -7.54
CA ALA A 91 -1.65 -7.88 -6.62
C ALA A 91 -0.82 -7.45 -5.39
N ASN A 92 0.33 -6.81 -5.63
CA ASN A 92 1.22 -6.34 -4.56
C ASN A 92 0.51 -5.35 -3.62
N TYR A 93 -0.26 -4.42 -4.18
CA TYR A 93 -1.00 -3.44 -3.38
C TYR A 93 -2.14 -4.09 -2.59
N SER A 94 -2.89 -5.01 -3.22
CA SER A 94 -3.98 -5.72 -2.53
C SER A 94 -3.45 -6.58 -1.38
N ASP A 95 -2.32 -7.26 -1.56
CA ASP A 95 -1.67 -8.04 -0.51
C ASP A 95 -1.26 -7.17 0.68
N LEU A 96 -0.60 -6.03 0.41
CA LEU A 96 -0.26 -5.07 1.45
C LEU A 96 -1.49 -4.62 2.25
N LEU A 97 -2.58 -4.25 1.58
CA LEU A 97 -3.77 -3.74 2.28
C LEU A 97 -4.57 -4.84 3.00
N LEU A 98 -4.44 -6.09 2.58
CA LEU A 98 -4.97 -7.23 3.33
C LEU A 98 -4.16 -7.50 4.61
N GLU A 99 -2.87 -7.22 4.59
CA GLU A 99 -1.98 -7.32 5.74
C GLU A 99 -2.06 -6.10 6.67
N GLU A 100 -2.17 -4.89 6.10
CA GLU A 100 -2.16 -3.61 6.81
C GLU A 100 -3.43 -2.79 6.49
N PRO A 101 -4.62 -3.23 6.94
CA PRO A 101 -5.90 -2.61 6.55
C PRO A 101 -6.08 -1.17 7.05
N ASP A 102 -5.36 -0.76 8.10
CA ASP A 102 -5.38 0.61 8.63
C ASP A 102 -4.50 1.59 7.82
N LEU A 103 -3.59 1.05 7.00
CA LEU A 103 -2.62 1.84 6.24
C LEU A 103 -3.26 2.90 5.33
N PRO A 104 -4.33 2.60 4.54
CA PRO A 104 -4.94 3.61 3.69
C PRO A 104 -5.50 4.81 4.46
N THR A 105 -6.16 4.55 5.59
CA THR A 105 -6.72 5.62 6.43
C THR A 105 -5.63 6.46 7.07
N PHE A 106 -4.56 5.82 7.56
CA PHE A 106 -3.38 6.51 8.06
C PHE A 106 -2.77 7.41 6.99
N MET A 107 -2.45 6.86 5.81
CA MET A 107 -1.85 7.61 4.72
C MET A 107 -2.72 8.78 4.26
N PHE A 108 -4.02 8.58 4.15
CA PHE A 108 -4.93 9.64 3.78
C PHE A 108 -4.92 10.81 4.79
N ASN A 109 -4.88 10.50 6.08
CA ASN A 109 -4.82 11.52 7.14
C ASN A 109 -3.47 12.25 7.13
N GLU A 110 -2.34 11.53 7.00
CA GLU A 110 -1.01 12.12 6.97
C GLU A 110 -0.83 13.03 5.74
N VAL A 111 -1.20 12.57 4.55
CA VAL A 111 -1.09 13.36 3.32
C VAL A 111 -1.98 14.61 3.38
N ARG A 112 -3.16 14.53 3.99
CA ARG A 112 -4.02 15.72 4.17
C ARG A 112 -3.46 16.71 5.18
N ALA A 113 -2.85 16.21 6.26
CA ALA A 113 -2.29 17.07 7.29
C ALA A 113 -0.99 17.76 6.86
N ASN A 114 -0.11 17.00 6.19
CA ASN A 114 1.24 17.42 5.79
C ASN A 114 1.63 16.84 4.42
N PRO A 115 1.14 17.38 3.30
CA PRO A 115 1.44 16.83 1.97
C PRO A 115 2.91 16.95 1.56
N GLU A 116 3.59 18.04 1.98
CA GLU A 116 4.96 18.34 1.54
C GLU A 116 6.00 17.29 1.94
N PRO A 117 6.07 16.83 3.22
CA PRO A 117 7.01 15.77 3.60
C PRO A 117 6.74 14.45 2.87
N PHE A 118 5.47 14.14 2.60
CA PHE A 118 5.11 12.94 1.85
C PHE A 118 5.64 13.02 0.42
N VAL A 119 5.40 14.13 -0.29
CA VAL A 119 5.88 14.34 -1.66
C VAL A 119 7.40 14.34 -1.72
N ALA A 120 8.07 15.04 -0.78
CA ALA A 120 9.54 15.13 -0.75
C ALA A 120 10.23 13.78 -0.50
N ASN A 121 9.60 12.92 0.31
CA ASN A 121 10.16 11.60 0.69
C ASN A 121 9.67 10.45 -0.19
N THR A 122 8.79 10.72 -1.16
CA THR A 122 8.19 9.69 -2.01
C THR A 122 8.35 10.05 -3.48
N PRO A 123 9.54 9.84 -4.09
CA PRO A 123 9.81 10.18 -5.48
C PRO A 123 9.05 9.26 -6.48
N ILE A 124 7.92 8.68 -6.05
CA ILE A 124 7.18 7.68 -6.83
C ILE A 124 6.66 8.24 -8.17
N LEU A 125 6.26 9.51 -8.21
CA LEU A 125 5.77 10.14 -9.45
C LEU A 125 6.92 10.30 -10.45
N GLN A 126 8.09 10.79 -10.01
CA GLN A 126 9.27 10.89 -10.87
C GLN A 126 9.75 9.49 -11.32
N ALA A 127 9.75 8.53 -10.40
CA ALA A 127 10.09 7.15 -10.72
C ALA A 127 9.11 6.54 -11.73
N LEU A 128 7.83 6.88 -11.65
CA LEU A 128 6.81 6.44 -12.58
C LEU A 128 7.05 7.02 -13.99
N GLU A 129 7.27 8.32 -14.10
CA GLU A 129 7.48 9.02 -15.38
C GLU A 129 8.69 8.49 -16.17
N HIS A 130 9.72 8.02 -15.48
CA HIS A 130 10.94 7.48 -16.11
C HIS A 130 10.97 5.95 -16.14
N SER A 131 9.86 5.29 -15.78
CA SER A 131 9.79 3.83 -15.71
C SER A 131 9.63 3.15 -17.07
N VAL A 132 9.97 1.87 -17.12
CA VAL A 132 9.66 0.99 -18.26
C VAL A 132 8.16 0.95 -18.52
N LEU A 133 7.32 0.97 -17.45
CA LEU A 133 5.88 1.03 -17.60
C LEU A 133 5.43 2.29 -18.36
N ALA A 134 5.96 3.47 -18.04
CA ALA A 134 5.60 4.71 -18.74
C ALA A 134 5.99 4.65 -20.21
N ARG A 135 7.16 4.11 -20.54
CA ARG A 135 7.61 3.89 -21.91
C ARG A 135 6.68 2.93 -22.67
N GLN A 136 6.38 1.75 -22.09
CA GLN A 136 5.47 0.77 -22.67
C GLN A 136 4.06 1.35 -22.87
N TYR A 137 3.58 2.20 -21.93
CA TYR A 137 2.30 2.89 -22.05
C TYR A 137 2.29 3.85 -23.23
N ALA A 138 3.31 4.70 -23.36
CA ALA A 138 3.44 5.64 -24.47
C ALA A 138 3.52 4.93 -25.82
N GLU A 139 4.25 3.82 -25.91
CA GLU A 139 4.31 2.98 -27.10
C GLU A 139 2.93 2.39 -27.46
N ALA A 140 2.17 1.93 -26.47
CA ALA A 140 0.82 1.40 -26.68
C ALA A 140 -0.16 2.48 -27.16
N VAL A 141 -0.03 3.71 -26.66
CA VAL A 141 -0.79 4.87 -27.17
C VAL A 141 -0.41 5.19 -28.63
N ALA A 142 0.88 5.27 -28.93
CA ALA A 142 1.38 5.56 -30.28
C ALA A 142 0.93 4.50 -31.32
N GLN A 143 0.77 3.25 -30.88
CA GLN A 143 0.27 2.13 -31.68
C GLN A 143 -1.27 2.09 -31.77
N GLY A 144 -1.99 3.00 -31.10
CA GLY A 144 -3.45 3.01 -31.07
C GLY A 144 -4.09 1.88 -30.24
N ARG A 145 -3.30 1.15 -29.45
CA ARG A 145 -3.80 0.09 -28.56
C ARG A 145 -4.49 0.67 -27.32
N ILE A 146 -4.07 1.85 -26.88
CA ILE A 146 -4.62 2.61 -25.76
C ILE A 146 -5.13 3.95 -26.30
N THR A 147 -6.37 4.33 -25.95
CA THR A 147 -6.98 5.60 -26.37
C THR A 147 -6.76 6.74 -25.40
N GLU A 148 -6.57 6.44 -24.10
CA GLU A 148 -6.30 7.44 -23.08
C GLU A 148 -4.79 7.74 -23.01
N PRO A 149 -4.33 8.92 -23.48
CA PRO A 149 -2.90 9.20 -23.54
C PRO A 149 -2.27 9.52 -22.18
N ASN A 150 -3.08 9.90 -21.18
CA ASN A 150 -2.58 10.30 -19.88
C ASN A 150 -2.50 9.10 -18.91
N LEU A 151 -1.27 8.60 -18.69
CA LEU A 151 -0.99 7.52 -17.77
C LEU A 151 -1.57 7.77 -16.35
N MET A 152 -1.66 9.04 -15.91
CA MET A 152 -2.16 9.36 -14.56
C MET A 152 -3.62 8.96 -14.36
N HIS A 153 -4.46 8.95 -15.40
CA HIS A 153 -5.82 8.43 -15.27
C HIS A 153 -5.84 6.93 -14.95
N THR A 154 -4.94 6.18 -15.57
CA THR A 154 -4.77 4.75 -15.26
C THR A 154 -4.27 4.53 -13.84
N VAL A 155 -3.28 5.30 -13.41
CA VAL A 155 -2.75 5.24 -12.03
C VAL A 155 -3.84 5.56 -11.01
N LEU A 156 -4.62 6.62 -11.23
CA LEU A 156 -5.74 7.00 -10.36
C LEU A 156 -6.82 5.93 -10.32
N ASN A 157 -7.15 5.30 -11.46
CA ASN A 157 -8.11 4.20 -11.51
C ASN A 157 -7.63 2.99 -10.69
N VAL A 158 -6.37 2.59 -10.84
CA VAL A 158 -5.79 1.49 -10.05
C VAL A 158 -5.85 1.82 -8.56
N ILE A 159 -5.34 3.00 -8.16
CA ILE A 159 -5.31 3.44 -6.76
C ILE A 159 -6.74 3.47 -6.19
N SER A 160 -7.69 4.09 -6.89
CA SER A 160 -9.07 4.21 -6.42
C SER A 160 -9.76 2.86 -6.26
N LEU A 161 -9.60 1.97 -7.24
CA LEU A 161 -10.21 0.64 -7.20
C LEU A 161 -9.64 -0.25 -6.09
N VAL A 162 -8.33 -0.11 -5.78
CA VAL A 162 -7.69 -0.90 -4.73
C VAL A 162 -7.93 -0.30 -3.35
N ILE A 163 -7.72 1.01 -3.16
CA ILE A 163 -7.71 1.65 -1.84
C ILE A 163 -9.12 1.90 -1.30
N PHE A 164 -10.03 2.44 -2.14
CA PHE A 164 -11.33 2.90 -1.66
C PHE A 164 -12.11 1.87 -0.84
N PRO A 165 -12.18 0.58 -1.22
CA PRO A 165 -12.87 -0.41 -0.43
C PRO A 165 -12.35 -0.52 1.00
N PHE A 166 -11.03 -0.41 1.24
CA PHE A 166 -10.46 -0.49 2.58
C PHE A 166 -10.83 0.74 3.43
N ILE A 167 -10.80 1.94 2.85
CA ILE A 167 -11.25 3.16 3.55
C ILE A 167 -12.74 3.08 3.88
N ALA A 168 -13.55 2.59 2.95
CA ALA A 168 -15.00 2.50 3.07
C ALA A 168 -15.48 1.21 3.76
N GLN A 169 -14.57 0.34 4.21
CA GLN A 169 -14.90 -0.93 4.86
C GLN A 169 -15.96 -0.80 5.97
N PRO A 170 -15.87 0.16 6.92
CA PRO A 170 -16.86 0.26 7.99
C PRO A 170 -18.28 0.50 7.48
N ILE A 171 -18.41 1.28 6.40
CA ILE A 171 -19.70 1.58 5.76
C ILE A 171 -20.24 0.34 5.08
N PHE A 172 -19.43 -0.33 4.25
CA PHE A 172 -19.86 -1.52 3.51
C PHE A 172 -20.24 -2.67 4.43
N THR A 173 -19.46 -2.94 5.47
CA THR A 173 -19.75 -4.00 6.43
C THR A 173 -21.03 -3.71 7.22
N ALA A 174 -21.28 -2.45 7.60
CA ALA A 174 -22.51 -2.05 8.27
C ALA A 174 -23.75 -2.19 7.36
N LEU A 175 -23.66 -1.74 6.11
CA LEU A 175 -24.78 -1.79 5.15
C LEU A 175 -25.11 -3.20 4.67
N SER A 176 -24.08 -3.99 4.36
CA SER A 176 -24.23 -5.34 3.82
C SER A 176 -24.39 -6.42 4.90
N ARG A 177 -24.22 -6.06 6.18
CA ARG A 177 -24.12 -7.01 7.30
C ARG A 177 -23.07 -8.11 7.07
N THR A 178 -22.03 -7.77 6.33
CA THR A 178 -20.96 -8.69 5.95
C THR A 178 -19.96 -8.77 7.11
N ASP A 179 -19.60 -9.97 7.51
CA ASP A 179 -18.53 -10.16 8.51
C ASP A 179 -17.14 -9.92 7.92
N LYS A 180 -16.14 -9.93 8.79
CA LYS A 180 -14.75 -9.65 8.43
C LYS A 180 -14.18 -10.65 7.41
N GLU A 181 -14.53 -11.92 7.53
CA GLU A 181 -14.03 -12.98 6.64
C GLU A 181 -14.66 -12.89 5.24
N ALA A 182 -15.96 -12.66 5.16
CA ALA A 182 -16.65 -12.44 3.89
C ALA A 182 -16.14 -11.15 3.19
N TYR A 183 -15.84 -10.10 3.96
CA TYR A 183 -15.23 -8.90 3.40
C TYR A 183 -13.82 -9.16 2.85
N LYS A 184 -12.99 -9.91 3.58
CA LYS A 184 -11.67 -10.33 3.13
C LYS A 184 -11.76 -11.16 1.85
N ALA A 185 -12.69 -12.10 1.77
CA ALA A 185 -12.93 -12.90 0.56
C ALA A 185 -13.30 -12.01 -0.64
N LEU A 186 -14.13 -10.98 -0.42
CA LEU A 186 -14.47 -10.00 -1.46
C LEU A 186 -13.21 -9.25 -1.96
N MET A 187 -12.33 -8.83 -1.07
CA MET A 187 -11.08 -8.15 -1.46
C MET A 187 -10.14 -9.07 -2.24
N LEU A 188 -10.06 -10.35 -1.87
CA LEU A 188 -9.30 -11.36 -2.62
C LEU A 188 -9.84 -11.56 -4.05
N GLN A 189 -11.17 -11.56 -4.23
CA GLN A 189 -11.77 -11.61 -5.57
C GLN A 189 -11.43 -10.35 -6.38
N ARG A 190 -11.47 -9.16 -5.76
CA ARG A 190 -11.11 -7.91 -6.43
C ARG A 190 -9.67 -7.86 -6.91
N LYS A 191 -8.75 -8.54 -6.24
CA LYS A 191 -7.35 -8.68 -6.66
C LYS A 191 -7.22 -9.23 -8.09
N THR A 192 -8.12 -10.12 -8.52
CA THR A 192 -8.15 -10.67 -9.88
C THR A 192 -9.05 -9.88 -10.83
N LEU A 193 -10.12 -9.26 -10.32
CA LEU A 193 -11.08 -8.52 -11.13
C LEU A 193 -10.57 -7.13 -11.56
N ILE A 194 -9.87 -6.43 -10.66
CA ILE A 194 -9.37 -5.08 -10.94
C ILE A 194 -8.47 -5.03 -12.20
N PRO A 195 -7.47 -5.91 -12.38
CA PRO A 195 -6.69 -5.93 -13.60
C PRO A 195 -7.53 -6.17 -14.85
N GLN A 196 -8.54 -7.01 -14.78
CA GLN A 196 -9.46 -7.26 -15.90
C GLN A 196 -10.25 -6.00 -16.25
N TRP A 197 -10.79 -5.29 -15.26
CA TRP A 197 -11.50 -4.04 -15.47
C TRP A 197 -10.60 -2.95 -16.05
N ILE A 198 -9.40 -2.79 -15.50
CA ILE A 198 -8.42 -1.81 -16.01
C ILE A 198 -8.07 -2.12 -17.47
N LYS A 199 -7.79 -3.38 -17.79
CA LYS A 199 -7.49 -3.78 -19.18
C LYS A 199 -8.67 -3.53 -20.11
N ALA A 200 -9.88 -3.84 -19.69
CA ALA A 200 -11.09 -3.59 -20.49
C ALA A 200 -11.36 -2.08 -20.74
N ILE A 201 -10.95 -1.22 -19.81
CA ILE A 201 -11.05 0.23 -19.96
C ILE A 201 -9.95 0.77 -20.90
N LEU A 202 -8.73 0.25 -20.79
CA LEU A 202 -7.55 0.79 -21.47
C LEU A 202 -7.43 0.31 -22.92
N PHE A 203 -7.58 -0.99 -23.13
CA PHE A 203 -7.30 -1.59 -24.41
C PHE A 203 -8.58 -1.67 -25.24
N LEU A 204 -8.49 -1.20 -26.47
CA LEU A 204 -9.57 -1.41 -27.44
C LEU A 204 -9.74 -2.93 -27.66
N PRO A 205 -10.98 -3.44 -27.74
CA PRO A 205 -11.19 -4.80 -28.17
C PRO A 205 -10.55 -4.94 -29.57
N ASN A 206 -9.71 -6.00 -29.75
CA ASN A 206 -9.21 -6.34 -31.07
C ASN A 206 -10.42 -6.37 -32.02
N ARG A 207 -10.51 -5.39 -32.92
CA ARG A 207 -11.39 -5.53 -34.06
C ARG A 207 -10.78 -6.67 -34.89
N ALA A 208 -11.35 -7.86 -34.74
CA ALA A 208 -11.09 -8.91 -35.72
C ALA A 208 -11.49 -8.31 -37.08
N GLU A 209 -10.51 -8.14 -37.96
CA GLU A 209 -10.73 -7.84 -39.37
C GLU A 209 -11.49 -8.98 -40.03
#